data_9973e3f973279428c05e2fb89932b495
#
_entry.id   9973e3f973279428c05e2fb89932b495
#
_cell.length_a   1.000
_cell.length_b   1.000
_cell.length_c   1.000
_cell.angle_alpha   90.00
_cell.angle_beta   90.00
_cell.angle_gamma   90.00
#
_symmetry.space_group_name_H-M   'P 1'
#
loop_
_entity.id
_entity.type
_entity.pdbx_description
1 polymer ?
#
loop_
_entity_poly.entity_id
_entity_poly.type
_entity_poly.pdbx_seq_one_letter_code
_entity_poly.pdbx_strand_id
1 'polypeptide(L)'
;PFENKERFDRNFPADFIVEYVAQTRGWFYTLMVLSTAIFDRAPFRNAVCHGVVLDENKQKLSKRLQNYPDPVGVFDTYGADALRWYMLSSPLLVGGDLAVAKDGRGIAQSLRQAIIPIWSAYYFFTLYANADSYKARVRFDQKGLLDRYILAKTRELIEKVQGSLDAYDIPGAYAHVPGYIDALNNWYIRRSRSRFWGEEMTDEKRDALDTLYTVLTHLMRTLAPM
;
A
#
# COMPACT_ATOMS: atom_id res chain seq x y z
N PRO A 1 12.12 10.95 31.25
CA PRO A 1 12.14 9.63 31.91
C PRO A 1 11.87 9.73 33.40
N PHE A 2 12.53 10.68 34.11
CA PHE A 2 12.49 10.76 35.57
C PHE A 2 11.11 11.15 36.11
N GLU A 3 10.45 12.13 35.49
CA GLU A 3 9.15 12.66 35.92
C GLU A 3 7.99 11.79 35.42
N ASN A 4 8.18 11.03 34.36
CA ASN A 4 7.15 10.21 33.70
C ASN A 4 7.64 8.77 33.53
N LYS A 5 8.15 8.16 34.59
CA LYS A 5 8.77 6.84 34.55
C LYS A 5 7.87 5.76 33.98
N GLU A 6 6.62 5.70 34.42
CA GLU A 6 5.66 4.70 33.92
C GLU A 6 5.41 4.81 32.41
N ARG A 7 5.27 6.04 31.89
CA ARG A 7 5.12 6.30 30.46
C ARG A 7 6.38 5.93 29.70
N PHE A 8 7.56 6.23 30.26
CA PHE A 8 8.84 5.87 29.66
C PHE A 8 9.01 4.36 29.59
N ASP A 9 8.81 3.63 30.68
CA ASP A 9 8.98 2.18 30.75
C ASP A 9 8.06 1.43 29.76
N ARG A 10 6.87 1.99 29.49
CA ARG A 10 5.93 1.42 28.55
C ARG A 10 6.34 1.65 27.07
N ASN A 11 7.02 2.76 26.77
CA ASN A 11 7.33 3.18 25.40
C ASN A 11 8.82 3.04 25.04
N PHE A 12 9.65 2.55 25.95
CA PHE A 12 11.10 2.39 25.74
C PHE A 12 11.53 0.92 25.86
N PRO A 13 12.28 0.39 24.88
CA PRO A 13 12.71 1.03 23.64
C PRO A 13 11.55 1.29 22.66
N ALA A 14 11.72 2.24 21.72
CA ALA A 14 10.75 2.50 20.65
C ALA A 14 10.62 1.27 19.75
N ASP A 15 9.44 1.06 19.16
CA ASP A 15 9.17 -0.09 18.29
C ASP A 15 9.99 0.01 17.01
N PHE A 16 10.09 1.20 16.40
CA PHE A 16 10.93 1.45 15.24
C PHE A 16 11.38 2.90 15.16
N ILE A 17 12.44 3.14 14.39
CA ILE A 17 12.92 4.45 13.99
C ILE A 17 13.12 4.46 12.47
N VAL A 18 12.78 5.56 11.79
CA VAL A 18 12.95 5.70 10.34
C VAL A 18 13.59 7.03 10.00
N GLU A 19 14.63 6.99 9.15
CA GLU A 19 15.29 8.18 8.63
C GLU A 19 16.23 7.80 7.47
N TYR A 20 16.77 8.79 6.82
CA TYR A 20 17.78 8.66 5.78
C TYR A 20 19.05 7.93 6.29
N VAL A 21 19.62 7.08 5.44
CA VAL A 21 20.76 6.21 5.78
C VAL A 21 21.95 6.93 6.41
N ALA A 22 22.19 8.22 6.11
CA ALA A 22 23.26 8.98 6.74
C ALA A 22 23.07 9.18 8.27
N GLN A 23 21.86 9.01 8.78
CA GLN A 23 21.58 9.10 10.22
C GLN A 23 22.14 7.92 11.02
N THR A 24 22.63 6.89 10.38
CA THR A 24 23.45 5.84 11.00
C THR A 24 24.76 6.39 11.60
N ARG A 25 25.23 7.54 11.08
CA ARG A 25 26.38 8.30 11.61
C ARG A 25 25.99 9.62 12.28
N GLY A 26 24.71 9.83 12.55
CA GLY A 26 24.14 11.03 13.13
C GLY A 26 23.17 10.71 14.26
N TRP A 27 21.89 10.94 14.04
CA TRP A 27 20.85 10.82 15.06
C TRP A 27 20.74 9.39 15.62
N PHE A 28 20.74 8.34 14.80
CA PHE A 28 20.67 6.95 15.27
C PHE A 28 21.87 6.61 16.16
N TYR A 29 23.06 7.00 15.72
CA TYR A 29 24.28 6.80 16.50
C TYR A 29 24.23 7.52 17.86
N THR A 30 23.84 8.80 17.86
CA THR A 30 23.73 9.60 19.08
C THR A 30 22.73 8.99 20.07
N LEU A 31 21.55 8.58 19.59
CA LEU A 31 20.55 7.90 20.42
C LEU A 31 21.09 6.58 20.99
N MET A 32 21.79 5.79 20.17
CA MET A 32 22.36 4.51 20.60
C MET A 32 23.39 4.73 21.72
N VAL A 33 24.31 5.66 21.55
CA VAL A 33 25.35 5.98 22.54
C VAL A 33 24.74 6.45 23.87
N LEU A 34 23.80 7.42 23.81
CA LEU A 34 23.14 7.95 25.01
C LEU A 34 22.31 6.88 25.73
N SER A 35 21.57 6.10 24.98
CA SER A 35 20.71 5.06 25.54
C SER A 35 21.51 3.96 26.21
N THR A 36 22.57 3.51 25.55
CA THR A 36 23.47 2.49 26.13
C THR A 36 24.18 3.00 27.38
N ALA A 37 24.66 4.24 27.37
CA ALA A 37 25.35 4.84 28.51
C ALA A 37 24.43 5.03 29.75
N ILE A 38 23.14 5.36 29.53
CA ILE A 38 22.21 5.69 30.63
C ILE A 38 21.39 4.48 31.08
N PHE A 39 20.95 3.62 30.10
CA PHE A 39 19.98 2.56 30.36
C PHE A 39 20.53 1.15 30.08
N ASP A 40 21.75 1.02 29.60
CA ASP A 40 22.38 -0.24 29.19
C ASP A 40 21.53 -1.05 28.18
N ARG A 41 20.86 -0.35 27.27
CA ARG A 41 20.00 -0.98 26.25
C ARG A 41 19.78 -0.06 25.04
N ALA A 42 19.46 -0.70 23.89
CA ALA A 42 19.17 0.01 22.65
C ALA A 42 17.92 0.91 22.78
N PRO A 43 17.90 2.09 22.10
CA PRO A 43 16.76 3.02 22.15
C PRO A 43 15.57 2.60 21.29
N PHE A 44 15.77 1.70 20.33
CA PHE A 44 14.75 1.19 19.41
C PHE A 44 14.98 -0.28 19.09
N ARG A 45 13.91 -0.97 18.69
CA ARG A 45 13.94 -2.40 18.34
C ARG A 45 14.26 -2.61 16.87
N ASN A 46 13.74 -1.74 16.00
CA ASN A 46 13.89 -1.81 14.56
C ASN A 46 14.32 -0.47 13.99
N ALA A 47 15.14 -0.49 12.94
CA ALA A 47 15.55 0.70 12.20
C ALA A 47 15.25 0.54 10.71
N VAL A 48 14.44 1.46 10.17
CA VAL A 48 14.17 1.56 8.74
C VAL A 48 15.04 2.67 8.17
N CYS A 49 16.00 2.31 7.33
CA CYS A 49 16.90 3.28 6.69
C CYS A 49 16.50 3.46 5.24
N HIS A 50 16.01 4.64 4.88
CA HIS A 50 15.71 4.93 3.48
C HIS A 50 16.92 5.50 2.73
N GLY A 51 16.96 5.27 1.41
CA GLY A 51 17.95 5.83 0.50
C GLY A 51 17.67 7.28 0.11
N VAL A 52 18.18 7.71 -1.03
CA VAL A 52 18.06 9.09 -1.52
C VAL A 52 17.07 9.18 -2.67
N VAL A 53 16.28 10.25 -2.69
CA VAL A 53 15.52 10.64 -3.89
C VAL A 53 16.42 11.52 -4.74
N LEU A 54 16.63 11.12 -5.99
CA LEU A 54 17.50 11.75 -6.97
C LEU A 54 16.67 12.22 -8.18
N ASP A 55 17.22 13.10 -8.98
CA ASP A 55 16.67 13.40 -10.31
C ASP A 55 16.95 12.28 -11.33
N GLU A 56 16.45 12.40 -12.54
CA GLU A 56 16.65 11.43 -13.60
C GLU A 56 18.12 11.26 -14.03
N ASN A 57 18.99 12.25 -13.72
CA ASN A 57 20.43 12.20 -13.96
C ASN A 57 21.19 11.69 -12.73
N LYS A 58 20.49 11.13 -11.73
CA LYS A 58 21.06 10.66 -10.47
C LYS A 58 21.76 11.76 -9.66
N GLN A 59 21.32 13.01 -9.82
CA GLN A 59 21.82 14.12 -9.03
C GLN A 59 20.87 14.38 -7.86
N LYS A 60 21.43 14.86 -6.74
CA LYS A 60 20.65 15.20 -5.55
C LYS A 60 19.64 16.30 -5.87
N LEU A 61 18.42 16.15 -5.39
CA LEU A 61 17.38 17.16 -5.54
C LEU A 61 17.79 18.47 -4.86
N SER A 62 17.60 19.60 -5.55
CA SER A 62 17.99 20.92 -5.09
C SER A 62 16.96 21.97 -5.44
N LYS A 63 16.57 22.80 -4.45
CA LYS A 63 15.70 23.93 -4.65
C LYS A 63 16.28 24.94 -5.67
N ARG A 64 17.62 25.06 -5.70
CA ARG A 64 18.31 25.95 -6.65
C ARG A 64 18.21 25.44 -8.08
N LEU A 65 18.31 24.13 -8.29
CA LEU A 65 18.28 23.52 -9.61
C LEU A 65 16.85 23.26 -10.10
N GLN A 66 15.87 23.23 -9.18
CA GLN A 66 14.48 22.86 -9.48
C GLN A 66 14.37 21.59 -10.34
N ASN A 67 15.21 20.61 -10.02
CA ASN A 67 15.38 19.37 -10.76
C ASN A 67 14.45 18.24 -10.28
N TYR A 68 13.31 18.59 -9.71
CA TYR A 68 12.27 17.67 -9.27
C TYR A 68 10.89 18.21 -9.66
N PRO A 69 9.87 17.36 -9.78
CA PRO A 69 8.50 17.82 -10.02
C PRO A 69 7.98 18.60 -8.80
N ASP A 70 7.23 19.66 -9.05
CA ASP A 70 6.56 20.39 -7.97
C ASP A 70 5.57 19.47 -7.25
N PRO A 71 5.72 19.23 -5.92
CA PRO A 71 4.85 18.33 -5.19
C PRO A 71 3.37 18.70 -5.25
N VAL A 72 3.02 19.99 -5.23
CA VAL A 72 1.63 20.44 -5.31
C VAL A 72 1.05 20.10 -6.67
N GLY A 73 1.78 20.42 -7.75
CA GLY A 73 1.38 20.04 -9.11
C GLY A 73 1.24 18.55 -9.33
N VAL A 74 2.06 17.73 -8.64
CA VAL A 74 1.94 16.26 -8.64
C VAL A 74 0.66 15.83 -7.94
N PHE A 75 0.33 16.40 -6.78
CA PHE A 75 -0.90 16.07 -6.06
C PHE A 75 -2.14 16.45 -6.87
N ASP A 76 -2.14 17.60 -7.51
CA ASP A 76 -3.26 18.06 -8.33
C ASP A 76 -3.45 17.22 -9.60
N THR A 77 -2.34 16.70 -10.16
CA THR A 77 -2.38 15.93 -11.43
C THR A 77 -2.62 14.44 -11.22
N TYR A 78 -1.97 13.82 -10.24
CA TYR A 78 -1.93 12.37 -10.06
C TYR A 78 -2.55 11.90 -8.75
N GLY A 79 -2.79 12.79 -7.79
CA GLY A 79 -3.22 12.46 -6.44
C GLY A 79 -2.06 12.07 -5.51
N ALA A 80 -2.28 12.25 -4.21
CA ALA A 80 -1.28 11.92 -3.19
C ALA A 80 -1.00 10.42 -3.12
N ASP A 81 -2.02 9.58 -3.33
CA ASP A 81 -1.88 8.12 -3.29
C ASP A 81 -0.96 7.58 -4.38
N ALA A 82 -0.99 8.18 -5.59
CA ALA A 82 -0.09 7.78 -6.67
C ALA A 82 1.38 8.08 -6.35
N LEU A 83 1.67 9.25 -5.77
CA LEU A 83 3.02 9.59 -5.33
C LEU A 83 3.46 8.68 -4.17
N ARG A 84 2.58 8.48 -3.18
CA ARG A 84 2.84 7.57 -2.06
C ARG A 84 3.14 6.16 -2.56
N TRP A 85 2.31 5.62 -3.45
CA TRP A 85 2.53 4.32 -4.07
C TRP A 85 3.88 4.23 -4.78
N TYR A 86 4.20 5.23 -5.61
CA TYR A 86 5.45 5.29 -6.34
C TYR A 86 6.68 5.24 -5.42
N MET A 87 6.66 6.01 -4.33
CA MET A 87 7.78 6.08 -3.39
C MET A 87 7.91 4.80 -2.56
N LEU A 88 6.80 4.32 -1.99
CA LEU A 88 6.82 3.20 -1.04
C LEU A 88 6.99 1.84 -1.72
N SER A 89 6.59 1.70 -2.99
CA SER A 89 6.84 0.50 -3.79
C SER A 89 8.25 0.41 -4.37
N SER A 90 9.05 1.47 -4.21
CA SER A 90 10.41 1.55 -4.73
C SER A 90 11.44 0.98 -3.76
N PRO A 91 12.69 0.73 -4.18
CA PRO A 91 13.77 0.31 -3.29
C PRO A 91 14.14 1.35 -2.21
N LEU A 92 13.54 2.53 -2.21
CA LEU A 92 13.84 3.63 -1.31
C LEU A 92 13.86 3.18 0.16
N LEU A 93 12.87 2.42 0.61
CA LEU A 93 12.72 2.01 2.01
C LEU A 93 13.56 0.78 2.42
N VAL A 94 14.35 0.26 1.50
CA VAL A 94 15.36 -0.77 1.79
C VAL A 94 16.78 -0.26 1.51
N GLY A 95 16.97 1.06 1.58
CA GLY A 95 18.27 1.72 1.43
C GLY A 95 18.71 1.97 -0.01
N GLY A 96 17.87 1.65 -1.00
CA GLY A 96 18.13 1.96 -2.40
C GLY A 96 17.76 3.40 -2.77
N ASP A 97 18.31 3.91 -3.86
CA ASP A 97 17.99 5.24 -4.36
C ASP A 97 16.77 5.20 -5.29
N LEU A 98 16.01 6.29 -5.32
CA LEU A 98 14.88 6.49 -6.21
C LEU A 98 15.14 7.68 -7.15
N ALA A 99 15.25 7.41 -8.45
CA ALA A 99 15.31 8.48 -9.44
C ALA A 99 13.90 8.93 -9.85
N VAL A 100 13.62 10.23 -9.69
CA VAL A 100 12.32 10.84 -10.03
C VAL A 100 12.48 11.72 -11.26
N ALA A 101 11.77 11.38 -12.33
CA ALA A 101 11.73 12.21 -13.54
C ALA A 101 10.88 13.47 -13.28
N LYS A 102 11.35 14.62 -13.78
CA LYS A 102 10.69 15.92 -13.58
C LYS A 102 9.27 15.97 -14.16
N ASP A 103 8.99 15.18 -15.19
CA ASP A 103 7.66 15.07 -15.82
C ASP A 103 6.68 14.16 -15.06
N GLY A 104 7.11 13.53 -13.96
CA GLY A 104 6.26 12.68 -13.14
C GLY A 104 5.84 11.34 -13.77
N ARG A 105 6.48 10.91 -14.87
CA ARG A 105 6.09 9.69 -15.62
C ARG A 105 6.04 8.42 -14.77
N GLY A 106 6.94 8.27 -13.79
CA GLY A 106 6.93 7.12 -12.87
C GLY A 106 5.70 7.12 -11.95
N ILE A 107 5.29 8.31 -11.49
CA ILE A 107 4.08 8.49 -10.66
C ILE A 107 2.84 8.17 -11.49
N ALA A 108 2.78 8.70 -12.73
CA ALA A 108 1.70 8.39 -13.68
C ALA A 108 1.60 6.89 -13.99
N GLN A 109 2.73 6.19 -14.03
CA GLN A 109 2.75 4.73 -14.21
C GLN A 109 2.16 4.00 -13.01
N SER A 110 2.53 4.38 -11.79
CA SER A 110 1.96 3.81 -10.55
C SER A 110 0.44 4.02 -10.49
N LEU A 111 -0.04 5.21 -10.85
CA LEU A 111 -1.46 5.51 -10.94
C LEU A 111 -2.19 4.54 -11.89
N ARG A 112 -1.63 4.32 -13.09
CA ARG A 112 -2.23 3.42 -14.10
C ARG A 112 -2.15 1.94 -13.73
N GLN A 113 -1.10 1.53 -13.03
CA GLN A 113 -0.88 0.12 -12.71
C GLN A 113 -1.61 -0.35 -11.44
N ALA A 114 -1.88 0.54 -10.50
CA ALA A 114 -2.49 0.19 -9.23
C ALA A 114 -3.83 0.90 -8.98
N ILE A 115 -3.81 2.22 -8.89
CA ILE A 115 -4.96 2.99 -8.40
C ILE A 115 -6.15 2.93 -9.39
N ILE A 116 -5.92 3.18 -10.68
CA ILE A 116 -6.99 3.14 -11.70
C ILE A 116 -7.65 1.76 -11.81
N PRO A 117 -6.91 0.63 -11.84
CA PRO A 117 -7.55 -0.68 -11.87
C PRO A 117 -8.40 -0.99 -10.63
N ILE A 118 -7.98 -0.57 -9.44
CA ILE A 118 -8.78 -0.71 -8.22
C ILE A 118 -10.05 0.13 -8.33
N TRP A 119 -9.92 1.39 -8.75
CA TRP A 119 -11.06 2.28 -8.96
C TRP A 119 -12.02 1.73 -10.01
N SER A 120 -11.52 1.15 -11.09
CA SER A 120 -12.33 0.54 -12.14
C SER A 120 -13.13 -0.66 -11.63
N ALA A 121 -12.54 -1.49 -10.75
CA ALA A 121 -13.26 -2.60 -10.11
C ALA A 121 -14.38 -2.09 -9.18
N TYR A 122 -14.09 -1.05 -8.40
CA TYR A 122 -15.08 -0.39 -7.54
C TYR A 122 -16.21 0.23 -8.37
N TYR A 123 -15.88 0.96 -9.44
CA TYR A 123 -16.87 1.55 -10.33
C TYR A 123 -17.76 0.48 -11.00
N PHE A 124 -17.17 -0.62 -11.46
CA PHE A 124 -17.90 -1.75 -12.00
C PHE A 124 -18.90 -2.30 -10.97
N PHE A 125 -18.45 -2.52 -9.74
CA PHE A 125 -19.34 -2.98 -8.66
C PHE A 125 -20.49 -2.02 -8.41
N THR A 126 -20.20 -0.74 -8.21
CA THR A 126 -21.24 0.27 -7.89
C THR A 126 -22.24 0.45 -9.04
N LEU A 127 -21.77 0.38 -10.28
CA LEU A 127 -22.65 0.48 -11.46
C LEU A 127 -23.74 -0.60 -11.44
N TYR A 128 -23.37 -1.86 -11.26
CA TYR A 128 -24.32 -2.97 -11.29
C TYR A 128 -25.14 -3.10 -10.01
N ALA A 129 -24.51 -2.91 -8.85
CA ALA A 129 -25.25 -2.94 -7.58
C ALA A 129 -26.32 -1.84 -7.51
N ASN A 130 -26.03 -0.64 -8.02
CA ASN A 130 -26.99 0.47 -8.04
C ASN A 130 -28.09 0.25 -9.09
N ALA A 131 -27.75 -0.26 -10.28
CA ALA A 131 -28.74 -0.57 -11.33
C ALA A 131 -29.80 -1.55 -10.82
N ASP A 132 -29.38 -2.54 -10.03
CA ASP A 132 -30.28 -3.53 -9.44
C ASP A 132 -30.85 -3.12 -8.07
N SER A 133 -30.51 -1.94 -7.55
CA SER A 133 -30.85 -1.50 -6.18
C SER A 133 -30.47 -2.54 -5.11
N TYR A 134 -29.39 -3.30 -5.36
CA TYR A 134 -28.93 -4.37 -4.49
C TYR A 134 -27.96 -3.86 -3.44
N LYS A 135 -28.22 -4.19 -2.17
CA LYS A 135 -27.32 -3.90 -1.04
C LYS A 135 -26.47 -5.12 -0.75
N ALA A 136 -25.28 -5.16 -1.35
CA ALA A 136 -24.34 -6.23 -1.12
C ALA A 136 -23.81 -6.25 0.32
N ARG A 137 -23.41 -7.43 0.77
CA ARG A 137 -22.89 -7.68 2.12
C ARG A 137 -21.65 -8.56 2.10
N VAL A 138 -20.83 -8.45 3.15
CA VAL A 138 -19.66 -9.31 3.31
C VAL A 138 -20.14 -10.73 3.60
N ARG A 139 -19.73 -11.68 2.72
CA ARG A 139 -20.02 -13.11 2.84
C ARG A 139 -18.83 -13.95 2.38
N PHE A 140 -18.74 -15.20 2.88
CA PHE A 140 -17.65 -16.14 2.59
C PHE A 140 -18.18 -17.55 2.27
N ASP A 141 -19.48 -17.72 2.14
CA ASP A 141 -20.18 -19.01 1.96
C ASP A 141 -20.57 -19.30 0.51
N GLN A 142 -20.08 -18.49 -0.44
CA GLN A 142 -20.35 -18.65 -1.86
C GLN A 142 -19.80 -19.99 -2.39
N LYS A 143 -20.62 -20.67 -3.21
CA LYS A 143 -20.29 -22.01 -3.74
C LYS A 143 -19.63 -21.96 -5.11
N GLY A 144 -19.78 -20.86 -5.85
CA GLY A 144 -19.21 -20.69 -7.18
C GLY A 144 -17.70 -20.83 -7.20
N LEU A 145 -17.17 -21.55 -8.19
CA LEU A 145 -15.73 -21.80 -8.30
C LEU A 145 -14.92 -20.51 -8.41
N LEU A 146 -15.39 -19.55 -9.22
CA LEU A 146 -14.70 -18.25 -9.38
C LEU A 146 -14.79 -17.39 -8.11
N ASP A 147 -15.91 -17.47 -7.38
CA ASP A 147 -16.07 -16.74 -6.12
C ASP A 147 -15.10 -17.27 -5.06
N ARG A 148 -15.03 -18.58 -4.90
CA ARG A 148 -14.07 -19.25 -4.01
C ARG A 148 -12.61 -18.95 -4.38
N TYR A 149 -12.30 -18.90 -5.67
CA TYR A 149 -10.98 -18.57 -6.19
C TYR A 149 -10.57 -17.16 -5.77
N ILE A 150 -11.41 -16.14 -6.03
CA ILE A 150 -11.02 -14.76 -5.70
C ILE A 150 -11.00 -14.49 -4.20
N LEU A 151 -11.88 -15.13 -3.42
CA LEU A 151 -11.83 -15.09 -1.95
C LEU A 151 -10.53 -15.70 -1.41
N ALA A 152 -10.09 -16.83 -1.96
CA ALA A 152 -8.80 -17.45 -1.60
C ALA A 152 -7.62 -16.55 -1.97
N LYS A 153 -7.66 -15.90 -3.15
CA LYS A 153 -6.64 -14.93 -3.58
C LYS A 153 -6.61 -13.69 -2.69
N THR A 154 -7.76 -13.24 -2.22
CA THR A 154 -7.85 -12.12 -1.27
C THR A 154 -7.21 -12.48 0.07
N ARG A 155 -7.48 -13.67 0.57
CA ARG A 155 -6.83 -14.17 1.78
C ARG A 155 -5.31 -14.26 1.62
N GLU A 156 -4.85 -14.85 0.52
CA GLU A 156 -3.41 -14.93 0.19
C GLU A 156 -2.75 -13.54 0.16
N LEU A 157 -3.41 -12.54 -0.44
CA LEU A 157 -2.92 -11.17 -0.44
C LEU A 157 -2.78 -10.60 0.97
N ILE A 158 -3.82 -10.75 1.82
CA ILE A 158 -3.83 -10.24 3.19
C ILE A 158 -2.65 -10.83 3.97
N GLU A 159 -2.49 -12.17 3.92
CA GLU A 159 -1.41 -12.88 4.62
C GLU A 159 -0.03 -12.40 4.16
N LYS A 160 0.19 -12.22 2.85
CA LYS A 160 1.46 -11.76 2.29
C LYS A 160 1.76 -10.30 2.63
N VAL A 161 0.79 -9.42 2.47
CA VAL A 161 0.96 -7.98 2.79
C VAL A 161 1.23 -7.82 4.27
N GLN A 162 0.45 -8.47 5.14
CA GLN A 162 0.67 -8.42 6.58
C GLN A 162 2.06 -8.94 6.95
N GLY A 163 2.46 -10.10 6.43
CA GLY A 163 3.78 -10.67 6.72
C GLY A 163 4.94 -9.76 6.28
N SER A 164 4.81 -9.08 5.12
CA SER A 164 5.81 -8.12 4.66
C SER A 164 5.85 -6.88 5.55
N LEU A 165 4.68 -6.32 5.93
CA LEU A 165 4.62 -5.14 6.80
C LEU A 165 5.13 -5.45 8.21
N ASP A 166 4.81 -6.61 8.78
CA ASP A 166 5.30 -7.06 10.08
C ASP A 166 6.83 -7.24 10.10
N ALA A 167 7.42 -7.54 8.93
CA ALA A 167 8.87 -7.61 8.73
C ALA A 167 9.50 -6.27 8.33
N TYR A 168 8.75 -5.17 8.28
CA TYR A 168 9.18 -3.88 7.73
C TYR A 168 9.65 -3.92 6.26
N ASP A 169 9.29 -4.95 5.51
CA ASP A 169 9.50 -5.04 4.06
C ASP A 169 8.35 -4.34 3.32
N ILE A 170 8.40 -3.00 3.34
CA ILE A 170 7.36 -2.18 2.76
C ILE A 170 7.29 -2.35 1.23
N PRO A 171 8.39 -2.30 0.46
CA PRO A 171 8.33 -2.56 -0.98
C PRO A 171 7.80 -3.96 -1.31
N GLY A 172 8.14 -4.97 -0.51
CA GLY A 172 7.61 -6.33 -0.65
C GLY A 172 6.09 -6.39 -0.48
N ALA A 173 5.53 -5.64 0.48
CA ALA A 173 4.08 -5.54 0.64
C ALA A 173 3.40 -5.01 -0.64
N TYR A 174 3.94 -3.93 -1.24
CA TYR A 174 3.43 -3.38 -2.50
C TYR A 174 3.58 -4.35 -3.67
N ALA A 175 4.65 -5.15 -3.71
CA ALA A 175 4.91 -6.09 -4.80
C ALA A 175 3.85 -7.19 -4.94
N HIS A 176 3.09 -7.50 -3.89
CA HIS A 176 2.03 -8.50 -3.94
C HIS A 176 0.73 -8.00 -4.60
N VAL A 177 0.51 -6.70 -4.66
CA VAL A 177 -0.77 -6.11 -5.08
C VAL A 177 -1.04 -6.22 -6.58
N PRO A 178 -0.08 -5.98 -7.52
CA PRO A 178 -0.36 -6.03 -8.95
C PRO A 178 -0.88 -7.39 -9.44
N GLY A 179 -0.30 -8.49 -8.93
CA GLY A 179 -0.77 -9.83 -9.27
C GLY A 179 -2.20 -10.12 -8.78
N TYR A 180 -2.59 -9.56 -7.64
CA TYR A 180 -3.96 -9.66 -7.16
C TYR A 180 -4.92 -8.80 -7.99
N ILE A 181 -4.53 -7.59 -8.37
CA ILE A 181 -5.32 -6.72 -9.26
C ILE A 181 -5.60 -7.42 -10.60
N ASP A 182 -4.60 -8.11 -11.15
CA ASP A 182 -4.77 -8.90 -12.37
C ASP A 182 -5.78 -10.04 -12.17
N ALA A 183 -5.65 -10.79 -11.08
CA ALA A 183 -6.58 -11.86 -10.73
C ALA A 183 -8.02 -11.34 -10.52
N LEU A 184 -8.18 -10.16 -9.92
CA LEU A 184 -9.47 -9.54 -9.70
C LEU A 184 -10.11 -9.05 -11.02
N ASN A 185 -9.39 -8.22 -11.79
CA ASN A 185 -9.95 -7.55 -12.96
C ASN A 185 -9.97 -8.44 -14.20
N ASN A 186 -8.82 -9.03 -14.55
CA ASN A 186 -8.65 -9.75 -15.81
C ASN A 186 -9.12 -11.20 -15.73
N TRP A 187 -9.23 -11.75 -14.53
CA TRP A 187 -9.72 -13.10 -14.36
C TRP A 187 -11.12 -13.13 -13.74
N TYR A 188 -11.31 -12.70 -12.50
CA TYR A 188 -12.60 -12.81 -11.82
C TYR A 188 -13.70 -11.96 -12.47
N ILE A 189 -13.54 -10.64 -12.52
CA ILE A 189 -14.54 -9.73 -13.06
C ILE A 189 -14.82 -10.05 -14.53
N ARG A 190 -13.77 -10.19 -15.33
CA ARG A 190 -13.91 -10.45 -16.76
C ARG A 190 -14.67 -11.74 -17.07
N ARG A 191 -14.40 -12.82 -16.32
CA ARG A 191 -15.05 -14.12 -16.52
C ARG A 191 -16.44 -14.21 -15.89
N SER A 192 -16.73 -13.36 -14.92
CA SER A 192 -18.03 -13.32 -14.25
C SER A 192 -19.00 -12.29 -14.84
N ARG A 193 -18.62 -11.57 -15.91
CA ARG A 193 -19.44 -10.47 -16.46
C ARG A 193 -20.88 -10.85 -16.73
N SER A 194 -21.12 -12.01 -17.34
CA SER A 194 -22.48 -12.50 -17.64
C SER A 194 -23.37 -12.62 -16.39
N ARG A 195 -22.77 -12.92 -15.23
CA ARG A 195 -23.49 -13.00 -13.94
C ARG A 195 -23.98 -11.63 -13.46
N PHE A 196 -23.22 -10.56 -13.76
CA PHE A 196 -23.59 -9.19 -13.40
C PHE A 196 -24.61 -8.56 -14.35
N TRP A 197 -24.62 -8.98 -15.63
CA TRP A 197 -25.46 -8.36 -16.68
C TRP A 197 -26.87 -8.92 -16.76
N GLY A 198 -27.16 -10.06 -16.15
CA GLY A 198 -28.52 -10.66 -16.18
C GLY A 198 -29.57 -9.67 -15.67
N GLU A 199 -30.75 -9.67 -16.28
CA GLU A 199 -31.87 -8.80 -15.88
C GLU A 199 -32.49 -9.25 -14.55
N GLU A 200 -32.52 -10.55 -14.29
CA GLU A 200 -33.07 -11.12 -13.06
C GLU A 200 -32.04 -11.21 -11.94
N MET A 201 -32.47 -10.93 -10.72
CA MET A 201 -31.65 -11.07 -9.49
C MET A 201 -31.62 -12.55 -9.07
N THR A 202 -30.83 -13.35 -9.76
CA THR A 202 -30.60 -14.76 -9.43
C THR A 202 -29.69 -14.91 -8.23
N ASP A 203 -29.63 -16.10 -7.62
CA ASP A 203 -28.70 -16.40 -6.54
C ASP A 203 -27.22 -16.30 -7.01
N GLU A 204 -26.94 -16.70 -8.26
CA GLU A 204 -25.60 -16.52 -8.84
C GLU A 204 -25.21 -15.05 -8.98
N LYS A 205 -26.14 -14.17 -9.34
CA LYS A 205 -25.90 -12.73 -9.41
C LYS A 205 -25.67 -12.13 -8.02
N ARG A 206 -26.48 -12.52 -7.03
CA ARG A 206 -26.30 -12.13 -5.63
C ARG A 206 -24.93 -12.55 -5.11
N ASP A 207 -24.55 -13.81 -5.34
CA ASP A 207 -23.24 -14.33 -4.93
C ASP A 207 -22.10 -13.56 -5.61
N ALA A 208 -22.22 -13.20 -6.89
CA ALA A 208 -21.22 -12.41 -7.60
C ALA A 208 -21.06 -10.98 -7.00
N LEU A 209 -22.20 -10.30 -6.74
CA LEU A 209 -22.19 -8.96 -6.13
C LEU A 209 -21.65 -8.98 -4.70
N ASP A 210 -22.10 -9.92 -3.86
CA ASP A 210 -21.60 -10.08 -2.50
C ASP A 210 -20.11 -10.46 -2.46
N THR A 211 -19.66 -11.31 -3.39
CA THR A 211 -18.23 -11.64 -3.51
C THR A 211 -17.41 -10.43 -3.89
N LEU A 212 -17.82 -9.68 -4.92
CA LEU A 212 -17.08 -8.50 -5.35
C LEU A 212 -17.05 -7.42 -4.26
N TYR A 213 -18.16 -7.21 -3.56
CA TYR A 213 -18.20 -6.33 -2.39
C TYR A 213 -17.25 -6.79 -1.28
N THR A 214 -17.26 -8.09 -0.98
CA THR A 214 -16.40 -8.69 0.06
C THR A 214 -14.93 -8.47 -0.26
N VAL A 215 -14.51 -8.82 -1.48
CA VAL A 215 -13.09 -8.71 -1.86
C VAL A 215 -12.63 -7.26 -1.97
N LEU A 216 -13.45 -6.34 -2.48
CA LEU A 216 -13.14 -4.91 -2.51
C LEU A 216 -13.02 -4.33 -1.10
N THR A 217 -13.93 -4.70 -0.19
CA THR A 217 -13.87 -4.25 1.21
C THR A 217 -12.57 -4.71 1.88
N HIS A 218 -12.19 -5.97 1.69
CA HIS A 218 -10.96 -6.51 2.27
C HIS A 218 -9.71 -5.94 1.59
N LEU A 219 -9.71 -5.74 0.28
CA LEU A 219 -8.64 -5.08 -0.45
C LEU A 219 -8.39 -3.67 0.12
N MET A 220 -9.44 -2.85 0.24
CA MET A 220 -9.31 -1.49 0.75
C MET A 220 -8.80 -1.46 2.20
N ARG A 221 -9.25 -2.39 3.05
CA ARG A 221 -8.74 -2.50 4.42
C ARG A 221 -7.25 -2.91 4.45
N THR A 222 -6.86 -3.83 3.57
CA THR A 222 -5.47 -4.28 3.46
C THR A 222 -4.55 -3.17 2.98
N LEU A 223 -5.02 -2.33 2.05
CA LEU A 223 -4.26 -1.21 1.49
C LEU A 223 -4.33 0.08 2.32
N ALA A 224 -5.20 0.15 3.33
CA ALA A 224 -5.39 1.38 4.12
C ALA A 224 -4.10 1.95 4.76
N PRO A 225 -3.12 1.15 5.21
CA PRO A 225 -1.84 1.67 5.71
C PRO A 225 -0.83 1.99 4.61
N MET A 226 -1.10 1.67 3.35
CA MET A 226 -0.17 1.71 2.20
C MET A 226 -0.31 2.99 1.32
#